data_dbeda6fa17c8d6965367f414dc2fbeb4
#
_entry.id   dbeda6fa17c8d6965367f414dc2fbeb4
#
_cell.length_a   1.000
_cell.length_b   1.000
_cell.length_c   1.000
_cell.angle_alpha   90.00
_cell.angle_beta   90.00
_cell.angle_gamma   90.00
#
_symmetry.space_group_name_H-M   'P 1'
#
loop_
_entity.id
_entity.type
_entity.pdbx_description
1 polymer ?
#
loop_
_entity_poly.entity_id
_entity_poly.type
_entity_poly.pdbx_seq_one_letter_code
_entity_poly.pdbx_strand_id
1 'polypeptide(L)'
;ILATIVAVERRWITRDTAVKRLLKLVNFLRKADKFHGVFPHWINGESGRVIPFSPKDDGADLVETAYLFEGLLCARQFFGKKNQEEQQLRNRITWLWNEVEWDWFTRCDISVLYWHWSANHGWSMNNEIRGWNECLITYVLAASSPKFAIKPEVYHRGWANSSNFKNQ
;
A
#
# COMPACT_ATOMS: atom_id res chain seq x y z
N ILE A 1 11.41 -4.14 -2.40
CA ILE A 1 11.50 -3.05 -3.42
C ILE A 1 12.64 -2.11 -3.05
N LEU A 2 12.65 -1.50 -1.86
CA LEU A 2 13.71 -0.59 -1.42
C LEU A 2 15.10 -1.23 -1.47
N ALA A 3 15.23 -2.49 -1.04
CA ALA A 3 16.49 -3.25 -1.16
C ALA A 3 16.98 -3.37 -2.62
N THR A 4 16.07 -3.42 -3.59
CA THR A 4 16.46 -3.42 -5.03
C THR A 4 17.08 -2.08 -5.45
N ILE A 5 16.57 -0.97 -4.94
CA ILE A 5 17.15 0.37 -5.17
C ILE A 5 18.54 0.44 -4.57
N VAL A 6 18.69 0.00 -3.31
CA VAL A 6 20.02 -0.07 -2.65
C VAL A 6 20.99 -0.93 -3.44
N ALA A 7 20.55 -2.09 -3.94
CA ALA A 7 21.40 -2.99 -4.71
C ALA A 7 21.89 -2.36 -6.03
N VAL A 8 21.08 -1.52 -6.67
CA VAL A 8 21.49 -0.74 -7.85
C VAL A 8 22.53 0.32 -7.47
N GLU A 9 22.27 1.11 -6.42
CA GLU A 9 23.20 2.16 -5.95
C GLU A 9 24.55 1.57 -5.52
N ARG A 10 24.54 0.41 -4.88
CA ARG A 10 25.73 -0.32 -4.48
C ARG A 10 26.38 -1.12 -5.61
N ARG A 11 25.80 -1.08 -6.84
CA ARG A 11 26.29 -1.83 -8.02
C ARG A 11 26.33 -3.35 -7.82
N TRP A 12 25.51 -3.89 -6.92
CA TRP A 12 25.37 -5.35 -6.75
C TRP A 12 24.55 -5.97 -7.86
N ILE A 13 23.63 -5.20 -8.44
CA ILE A 13 22.90 -5.56 -9.66
C ILE A 13 22.87 -4.38 -10.65
N THR A 14 22.69 -4.68 -11.93
CA THR A 14 22.52 -3.62 -12.93
C THR A 14 21.15 -2.97 -12.82
N ARG A 15 21.07 -1.71 -13.25
CA ARG A 15 19.79 -0.97 -13.30
C ARG A 15 18.75 -1.69 -14.18
N ASP A 16 19.17 -2.23 -15.33
CA ASP A 16 18.30 -3.00 -16.25
C ASP A 16 17.74 -4.27 -15.58
N THR A 17 18.59 -4.98 -14.84
CA THR A 17 18.15 -6.16 -14.08
C THR A 17 17.10 -5.76 -13.03
N ALA A 18 17.29 -4.66 -12.33
CA ALA A 18 16.33 -4.14 -11.35
C ALA A 18 15.00 -3.77 -11.99
N VAL A 19 15.02 -3.02 -13.11
CA VAL A 19 13.82 -2.63 -13.85
C VAL A 19 13.04 -3.85 -14.32
N LYS A 20 13.71 -4.87 -14.89
CA LYS A 20 13.06 -6.12 -15.33
C LYS A 20 12.39 -6.86 -14.16
N ARG A 21 13.07 -6.95 -13.02
CA ARG A 21 12.50 -7.56 -11.79
C ARG A 21 11.27 -6.81 -11.29
N LEU A 22 11.35 -5.48 -11.24
CA LEU A 22 10.23 -4.65 -10.79
C LEU A 22 9.06 -4.68 -11.79
N LEU A 23 9.33 -4.70 -13.10
CA LEU A 23 8.29 -4.89 -14.12
C LEU A 23 7.57 -6.23 -13.95
N LYS A 24 8.30 -7.31 -13.67
CA LYS A 24 7.69 -8.61 -13.37
C LYS A 24 6.80 -8.53 -12.15
N LEU A 25 7.28 -7.90 -11.06
CA LEU A 25 6.52 -7.71 -9.83
C LEU A 25 5.23 -6.90 -10.06
N VAL A 26 5.32 -5.71 -10.65
CA VAL A 26 4.13 -4.87 -10.87
C VAL A 26 3.13 -5.49 -11.84
N ASN A 27 3.60 -6.32 -12.80
CA ASN A 27 2.71 -7.08 -13.68
C ASN A 27 1.96 -8.19 -12.94
N PHE A 28 2.62 -8.84 -11.99
CA PHE A 28 1.99 -9.79 -11.10
C PHE A 28 0.93 -9.11 -10.22
N LEU A 29 1.30 -8.00 -9.55
CA LEU A 29 0.41 -7.24 -8.67
C LEU A 29 -0.84 -6.72 -9.40
N ARG A 30 -0.73 -6.36 -10.68
CA ARG A 30 -1.90 -5.94 -11.47
C ARG A 30 -2.97 -7.02 -11.59
N LYS A 31 -2.58 -8.29 -11.55
CA LYS A 31 -3.47 -9.45 -11.71
C LYS A 31 -3.84 -10.11 -10.38
N ALA A 32 -3.09 -9.82 -9.31
CA ALA A 32 -3.32 -10.38 -8.00
C ALA A 32 -4.65 -9.88 -7.40
N ASP A 33 -5.18 -10.65 -6.45
CA ASP A 33 -6.38 -10.27 -5.71
C ASP A 33 -6.16 -8.93 -4.99
N LYS A 34 -7.17 -8.07 -5.12
CA LYS A 34 -7.25 -6.75 -4.49
C LYS A 34 -8.70 -6.50 -4.08
N PHE A 35 -8.86 -5.78 -2.99
CA PHE A 35 -10.15 -5.40 -2.44
C PHE A 35 -10.15 -3.88 -2.26
N HIS A 36 -10.95 -3.15 -3.04
CA HIS A 36 -10.88 -1.69 -3.11
C HIS A 36 -9.46 -1.16 -3.43
N GLY A 37 -8.76 -1.87 -4.34
CA GLY A 37 -7.37 -1.55 -4.69
C GLY A 37 -6.32 -1.93 -3.65
N VAL A 38 -6.70 -2.40 -2.47
CA VAL A 38 -5.85 -2.79 -1.34
C VAL A 38 -5.52 -4.27 -1.44
N PHE A 39 -4.25 -4.61 -1.25
CA PHE A 39 -3.74 -5.98 -1.29
C PHE A 39 -4.00 -6.71 0.04
N PRO A 40 -4.13 -8.03 0.01
CA PRO A 40 -4.19 -8.83 1.23
C PRO A 40 -2.81 -8.92 1.90
N HIS A 41 -2.81 -9.32 3.17
CA HIS A 41 -1.59 -9.54 3.96
C HIS A 41 -0.65 -10.53 3.26
N TRP A 42 -1.17 -11.68 2.83
CA TRP A 42 -0.44 -12.67 2.06
C TRP A 42 -1.07 -12.96 0.71
N ILE A 43 -0.22 -13.11 -0.30
CA ILE A 43 -0.59 -13.46 -1.67
C ILE A 43 0.18 -14.70 -2.10
N ASN A 44 -0.49 -15.66 -2.68
CA ASN A 44 0.17 -16.79 -3.36
C ASN A 44 0.97 -16.28 -4.55
N GLY A 45 2.28 -16.52 -4.56
CA GLY A 45 3.21 -15.97 -5.56
C GLY A 45 3.04 -16.54 -6.98
N GLU A 46 2.31 -17.64 -7.15
CA GLU A 46 2.02 -18.23 -8.46
C GLU A 46 0.67 -17.78 -9.01
N SER A 47 -0.38 -17.94 -8.20
CA SER A 47 -1.75 -17.68 -8.62
C SER A 47 -2.20 -16.22 -8.46
N GLY A 48 -1.55 -15.45 -7.59
CA GLY A 48 -1.97 -14.10 -7.20
C GLY A 48 -3.18 -14.09 -6.26
N ARG A 49 -3.63 -15.23 -5.76
CA ARG A 49 -4.77 -15.34 -4.87
C ARG A 49 -4.40 -15.01 -3.43
N VAL A 50 -5.36 -14.44 -2.70
CA VAL A 50 -5.23 -14.22 -1.26
C VAL A 50 -4.97 -15.53 -0.53
N ILE A 51 -4.05 -15.48 0.43
CA ILE A 51 -3.86 -16.53 1.45
C ILE A 51 -4.30 -15.90 2.77
N PRO A 52 -5.34 -16.42 3.43
CA PRO A 52 -5.81 -15.87 4.70
C PRO A 52 -4.71 -15.85 5.76
N PHE A 53 -4.48 -14.69 6.37
CA PHE A 53 -3.55 -14.57 7.50
C PHE A 53 -4.17 -15.13 8.79
N SER A 54 -5.48 -14.94 8.93
CA SER A 54 -6.29 -15.49 10.01
C SER A 54 -7.73 -15.75 9.52
N PRO A 55 -8.61 -16.40 10.30
CA PRO A 55 -9.97 -16.75 9.87
C PRO A 55 -10.83 -15.57 9.36
N LYS A 56 -10.52 -14.34 9.79
CA LYS A 56 -11.25 -13.14 9.36
C LYS A 56 -10.39 -12.19 8.53
N ASP A 57 -9.14 -12.53 8.31
CA ASP A 57 -8.15 -11.76 7.56
C ASP A 57 -7.85 -12.48 6.24
N ASP A 58 -8.87 -12.51 5.39
CA ASP A 58 -8.87 -13.11 4.06
C ASP A 58 -9.16 -12.09 2.95
N GLY A 59 -8.92 -10.82 3.24
CA GLY A 59 -9.21 -9.71 2.35
C GLY A 59 -8.13 -8.64 2.34
N ALA A 60 -8.54 -7.39 2.37
CA ALA A 60 -7.66 -6.23 2.33
C ALA A 60 -6.86 -6.03 3.61
N ASP A 61 -5.56 -5.73 3.48
CA ASP A 61 -4.71 -5.21 4.55
C ASP A 61 -4.15 -3.84 4.12
N LEU A 62 -4.68 -2.77 4.73
CA LEU A 62 -4.35 -1.40 4.35
C LEU A 62 -2.91 -1.03 4.73
N VAL A 63 -2.39 -1.55 5.83
CA VAL A 63 -1.06 -1.23 6.35
C VAL A 63 0.03 -1.91 5.52
N GLU A 64 -0.12 -3.22 5.22
CA GLU A 64 0.80 -3.92 4.32
C GLU A 64 0.79 -3.31 2.91
N THR A 65 -0.38 -2.86 2.45
CA THR A 65 -0.51 -2.12 1.18
C THR A 65 0.23 -0.79 1.25
N ALA A 66 0.19 -0.08 2.38
CA ALA A 66 0.94 1.17 2.54
C ALA A 66 2.45 0.94 2.42
N TYR A 67 3.01 -0.07 3.09
CA TYR A 67 4.42 -0.44 2.94
C TYR A 67 4.80 -0.84 1.52
N LEU A 68 3.92 -1.57 0.83
CA LEU A 68 4.13 -1.89 -0.58
C LEU A 68 4.24 -0.61 -1.43
N PHE A 69 3.31 0.34 -1.24
CA PHE A 69 3.30 1.59 -2.02
C PHE A 69 4.41 2.55 -1.62
N GLU A 70 4.86 2.58 -0.38
CA GLU A 70 6.07 3.30 0.01
C GLU A 70 7.25 2.86 -0.88
N GLY A 71 7.48 1.55 -0.99
CA GLY A 71 8.51 1.01 -1.86
C GLY A 71 8.29 1.27 -3.35
N LEU A 72 7.06 1.13 -3.84
CA LEU A 72 6.73 1.33 -5.26
C LEU A 72 6.87 2.80 -5.67
N LEU A 73 6.44 3.75 -4.84
CA LEU A 73 6.56 5.18 -5.12
C LEU A 73 8.03 5.63 -5.10
N CYS A 74 8.84 5.11 -4.17
CA CYS A 74 10.30 5.29 -4.19
C CYS A 74 10.90 4.75 -5.49
N ALA A 75 10.51 3.55 -5.93
CA ALA A 75 10.99 2.97 -7.18
C ALA A 75 10.55 3.81 -8.39
N ARG A 76 9.31 4.30 -8.41
CA ARG A 76 8.79 5.20 -9.46
C ARG A 76 9.63 6.45 -9.61
N GLN A 77 10.08 7.01 -8.49
CA GLN A 77 10.92 8.21 -8.49
C GLN A 77 12.37 7.90 -8.88
N PHE A 78 12.92 6.80 -8.38
CA PHE A 78 14.31 6.41 -8.65
C PHE A 78 14.54 6.00 -10.10
N PHE A 79 13.63 5.22 -10.71
CA PHE A 79 13.71 4.78 -12.10
C PHE A 79 13.08 5.82 -13.03
N GLY A 80 13.73 7.00 -13.13
CA GLY A 80 13.24 8.19 -13.83
C GLY A 80 13.80 8.44 -15.23
N LYS A 81 14.62 7.52 -15.82
CA LYS A 81 15.17 7.71 -17.16
C LYS A 81 14.10 7.70 -18.25
N LYS A 82 14.38 8.43 -19.35
CA LYS A 82 13.47 8.55 -20.51
C LYS A 82 13.58 7.37 -21.49
N ASN A 83 13.79 6.13 -20.97
CA ASN A 83 13.71 4.93 -21.79
C ASN A 83 12.35 4.25 -21.63
N GLN A 84 12.02 3.37 -22.56
CA GLN A 84 10.71 2.72 -22.64
C GLN A 84 10.40 1.86 -21.40
N GLU A 85 11.37 1.08 -20.89
CA GLU A 85 11.17 0.16 -19.79
C GLU A 85 10.88 0.89 -18.46
N GLU A 86 11.67 1.93 -18.14
CA GLU A 86 11.45 2.73 -16.94
C GLU A 86 10.16 3.55 -17.03
N GLN A 87 9.82 4.07 -18.23
CA GLN A 87 8.54 4.74 -18.43
C GLN A 87 7.37 3.78 -18.21
N GLN A 88 7.48 2.55 -18.70
CA GLN A 88 6.46 1.52 -18.52
C GLN A 88 6.33 1.14 -17.04
N LEU A 89 7.44 1.03 -16.31
CA LEU A 89 7.44 0.77 -14.87
C LEU A 89 6.71 1.88 -14.12
N ARG A 90 7.04 3.15 -14.37
CA ARG A 90 6.39 4.30 -13.73
C ARG A 90 4.88 4.34 -14.00
N ASN A 91 4.47 4.11 -15.25
CA ASN A 91 3.06 4.13 -15.63
C ASN A 91 2.27 3.04 -14.91
N ARG A 92 2.83 1.83 -14.77
CA ARG A 92 2.18 0.71 -14.07
C ARG A 92 2.09 0.94 -12.56
N ILE A 93 3.14 1.51 -11.95
CA ILE A 93 3.08 1.90 -10.53
C ILE A 93 2.02 2.98 -10.32
N THR A 94 1.98 4.00 -11.17
CA THR A 94 0.99 5.07 -11.09
C THR A 94 -0.44 4.52 -11.27
N TRP A 95 -0.63 3.56 -12.16
CA TRP A 95 -1.92 2.91 -12.34
C TRP A 95 -2.36 2.18 -11.06
N LEU A 96 -1.50 1.34 -10.49
CA LEU A 96 -1.79 0.64 -9.22
C LEU A 96 -2.08 1.63 -8.07
N TRP A 97 -1.29 2.71 -7.98
CA TRP A 97 -1.46 3.76 -6.97
C TRP A 97 -2.84 4.42 -7.05
N ASN A 98 -3.31 4.69 -8.26
CA ASN A 98 -4.60 5.34 -8.51
C ASN A 98 -5.82 4.43 -8.25
N GLU A 99 -5.61 3.13 -8.07
CA GLU A 99 -6.67 2.14 -7.82
C GLU A 99 -7.01 1.98 -6.33
N VAL A 100 -6.13 2.45 -5.44
CA VAL A 100 -6.31 2.28 -3.99
C VAL A 100 -7.35 3.27 -3.48
N GLU A 101 -8.46 2.76 -3.01
CA GLU A 101 -9.58 3.52 -2.43
C GLU A 101 -9.33 3.74 -0.93
N TRP A 102 -8.38 4.62 -0.59
CA TRP A 102 -7.98 4.91 0.79
C TRP A 102 -9.14 5.40 1.65
N ASP A 103 -10.01 6.25 1.09
CA ASP A 103 -11.18 6.81 1.75
C ASP A 103 -12.23 5.74 2.11
N TRP A 104 -12.32 4.63 1.35
CA TRP A 104 -13.15 3.48 1.68
C TRP A 104 -12.87 2.96 3.10
N PHE A 105 -11.59 2.97 3.49
CA PHE A 105 -11.14 2.45 4.79
C PHE A 105 -11.44 3.38 5.97
N THR A 106 -12.16 4.49 5.75
CA THR A 106 -12.78 5.31 6.80
C THR A 106 -14.18 4.82 7.18
N ARG A 107 -14.72 3.78 6.53
CA ARG A 107 -16.07 3.25 6.75
C ARG A 107 -17.17 4.33 6.65
N CYS A 108 -17.16 5.09 5.57
CA CYS A 108 -18.11 6.18 5.31
C CYS A 108 -17.99 7.36 6.29
N ASP A 109 -16.82 7.98 6.37
CA ASP A 109 -16.51 9.21 7.11
C ASP A 109 -16.33 9.08 8.64
N ILE A 110 -16.12 7.88 9.16
CA ILE A 110 -15.56 7.76 10.51
C ILE A 110 -14.16 8.36 10.50
N SER A 111 -13.84 9.18 11.51
CA SER A 111 -12.59 9.95 11.55
C SER A 111 -11.38 9.11 11.95
N VAL A 112 -11.22 7.91 11.35
CA VAL A 112 -10.10 6.98 11.56
C VAL A 112 -9.99 6.02 10.38
N LEU A 113 -8.79 5.53 10.06
CA LEU A 113 -8.59 4.44 9.12
C LEU A 113 -8.71 3.08 9.83
N TYR A 114 -9.30 2.13 9.12
CA TYR A 114 -9.39 0.73 9.54
C TYR A 114 -8.37 -0.12 8.78
N TRP A 115 -7.78 -1.10 9.48
CA TRP A 115 -6.70 -1.93 8.97
C TRP A 115 -7.17 -2.95 7.93
N HIS A 116 -8.29 -3.63 8.22
CA HIS A 116 -8.75 -4.79 7.46
C HIS A 116 -10.18 -4.63 6.96
N TRP A 117 -10.41 -5.14 5.77
CA TRP A 117 -11.73 -5.39 5.23
C TRP A 117 -11.74 -6.70 4.43
N SER A 118 -12.83 -7.46 4.51
CA SER A 118 -12.99 -8.73 3.79
C SER A 118 -14.34 -8.79 3.09
N ALA A 119 -14.36 -9.36 1.88
CA ALA A 119 -15.61 -9.63 1.18
C ALA A 119 -16.49 -10.66 1.92
N ASN A 120 -15.88 -11.57 2.70
CA ASN A 120 -16.58 -12.61 3.44
C ASN A 120 -17.04 -12.16 4.83
N HIS A 121 -16.27 -11.25 5.47
CA HIS A 121 -16.46 -10.88 6.87
C HIS A 121 -16.69 -9.38 7.09
N GLY A 122 -16.68 -8.58 6.02
CA GLY A 122 -16.82 -7.11 6.11
C GLY A 122 -15.77 -6.50 7.04
N TRP A 123 -16.22 -5.69 7.96
CA TRP A 123 -15.40 -4.99 8.95
C TRP A 123 -15.26 -5.74 10.29
N SER A 124 -15.45 -7.06 10.32
CA SER A 124 -15.53 -7.84 11.57
C SER A 124 -14.23 -7.86 12.39
N MET A 125 -13.07 -7.58 11.78
CA MET A 125 -11.81 -7.38 12.50
C MET A 125 -11.85 -6.12 13.36
N ASN A 126 -12.56 -5.08 12.91
CA ASN A 126 -12.78 -3.82 13.61
C ASN A 126 -11.52 -3.18 14.19
N ASN A 127 -10.38 -3.31 13.50
CA ASN A 127 -9.08 -2.85 13.96
C ASN A 127 -8.81 -1.43 13.46
N GLU A 128 -8.98 -0.44 14.32
CA GLU A 128 -8.69 0.96 14.04
C GLU A 128 -7.19 1.23 14.07
N ILE A 129 -6.69 1.99 13.10
CA ILE A 129 -5.29 2.41 13.04
C ILE A 129 -5.14 3.71 13.83
N ARG A 130 -4.61 3.64 15.05
CA ARG A 130 -4.46 4.79 15.93
C ARG A 130 -3.05 4.91 16.48
N GLY A 131 -2.61 6.09 16.62
CA GLY A 131 -1.54 6.65 17.27
C GLY A 131 -0.29 6.30 17.55
N TRP A 132 0.80 6.44 17.84
CA TRP A 132 2.22 6.33 17.53
C TRP A 132 2.66 4.88 17.39
N ASN A 133 2.76 4.42 16.16
CA ASN A 133 3.30 3.13 15.75
C ASN A 133 3.76 3.21 14.29
N GLU A 134 4.12 2.08 13.72
CA GLU A 134 4.60 1.93 12.33
C GLU A 134 3.59 2.36 11.25
N CYS A 135 2.32 2.46 11.60
CA CYS A 135 1.26 2.71 10.62
C CYS A 135 1.11 4.18 10.18
N LEU A 136 1.96 5.12 10.64
CA LEU A 136 1.89 6.52 10.22
C LEU A 136 1.93 6.69 8.71
N ILE A 137 2.75 5.87 8.03
CA ILE A 137 2.87 5.92 6.56
C ILE A 137 1.53 5.68 5.86
N THR A 138 0.64 4.89 6.44
CA THR A 138 -0.71 4.63 5.90
C THR A 138 -1.51 5.94 5.80
N TYR A 139 -1.47 6.77 6.84
CA TYR A 139 -2.12 8.09 6.83
C TYR A 139 -1.48 9.07 5.85
N VAL A 140 -0.15 9.08 5.76
CA VAL A 140 0.59 9.93 4.83
C VAL A 140 0.21 9.59 3.39
N LEU A 141 0.18 8.31 3.05
CA LEU A 141 -0.20 7.86 1.70
C LEU A 141 -1.68 8.10 1.43
N ALA A 142 -2.55 7.79 2.36
CA ALA A 142 -3.98 8.03 2.24
C ALA A 142 -4.32 9.51 2.01
N ALA A 143 -3.65 10.43 2.73
CA ALA A 143 -3.80 11.86 2.53
C ALA A 143 -3.20 12.36 1.19
N SER A 144 -2.21 11.63 0.65
CA SER A 144 -1.51 11.98 -0.60
C SER A 144 -2.15 11.38 -1.85
N SER A 145 -3.20 10.58 -1.70
CA SER A 145 -3.87 9.93 -2.84
C SER A 145 -4.42 10.96 -3.82
N PRO A 146 -4.17 10.81 -5.14
CA PRO A 146 -4.68 11.76 -6.11
C PRO A 146 -6.18 11.61 -6.41
N LYS A 147 -6.78 10.46 -6.07
CA LYS A 147 -8.19 10.18 -6.36
C LYS A 147 -9.04 9.94 -5.12
N PHE A 148 -8.51 9.22 -4.15
CA PHE A 148 -9.22 8.71 -2.99
C PHE A 148 -8.58 9.18 -1.69
N ALA A 149 -8.23 10.49 -1.64
CA ALA A 149 -7.61 11.08 -0.46
C ALA A 149 -8.58 11.12 0.72
N ILE A 150 -8.07 10.79 1.90
CA ILE A 150 -8.80 10.99 3.15
C ILE A 150 -8.89 12.49 3.50
N LYS A 151 -9.96 12.84 4.22
CA LYS A 151 -10.13 14.20 4.75
C LYS A 151 -9.11 14.48 5.88
N PRO A 152 -8.67 15.74 6.08
CA PRO A 152 -7.73 16.10 7.16
C PRO A 152 -8.19 15.66 8.54
N GLU A 153 -9.49 15.65 8.81
CA GLU A 153 -10.09 15.23 10.08
C GLU A 153 -9.77 13.76 10.42
N VAL A 154 -9.62 12.90 9.41
CA VAL A 154 -9.27 11.48 9.61
C VAL A 154 -7.87 11.37 10.24
N TYR A 155 -6.91 12.19 9.78
CA TYR A 155 -5.59 12.24 10.41
C TYR A 155 -5.66 12.87 11.80
N HIS A 156 -6.29 14.03 11.93
CA HIS A 156 -6.29 14.77 13.20
C HIS A 156 -7.01 14.02 14.33
N ARG A 157 -8.16 13.42 14.05
CA ARG A 157 -8.95 12.70 15.05
C ARG A 157 -8.55 11.24 15.19
N GLY A 158 -8.24 10.58 14.09
CA GLY A 158 -7.88 9.16 14.09
C GLY A 158 -6.47 8.90 14.57
N TRP A 159 -5.50 9.68 14.08
CA TRP A 159 -4.09 9.51 14.41
C TRP A 159 -3.61 10.48 15.48
N ALA A 160 -3.55 11.78 15.18
CA ALA A 160 -2.83 12.78 15.98
C ALA A 160 -3.45 13.07 17.36
N ASN A 161 -4.75 12.94 17.52
CA ASN A 161 -5.48 13.17 18.77
C ASN A 161 -5.97 11.86 19.41
N SER A 162 -5.36 10.73 19.07
CA SER A 162 -5.73 9.48 19.71
C SER A 162 -5.32 9.47 21.20
N SER A 163 -6.07 8.72 22.01
CA SER A 163 -5.78 8.56 23.44
C SER A 163 -4.40 7.98 23.72
N ASN A 164 -3.82 7.26 22.73
CA ASN A 164 -2.48 6.67 22.83
C ASN A 164 -1.37 7.73 22.97
N PHE A 165 -1.62 8.99 22.62
CA PHE A 165 -0.66 10.09 22.81
C PHE A 165 -0.70 10.71 24.21
N LYS A 166 -1.76 10.48 24.98
CA LYS A 166 -1.97 11.14 26.27
C LYS A 166 -1.23 10.49 27.43
N ASN A 167 -0.65 9.31 27.20
CA ASN A 167 0.00 8.49 28.23
C ASN A 167 1.51 8.33 28.02
N GLN A 168 2.16 9.23 27.25
CA GLN A 168 3.62 9.21 27.03
C GLN A 168 4.25 10.46 27.64
#